data_e7e17cb5219e560cf44d79e378fd5564
#
_entry.id   e7e17cb5219e560cf44d79e378fd5564
#
_cell.length_a   1.000
_cell.length_b   1.000
_cell.length_c   1.000
_cell.angle_alpha   90.00
_cell.angle_beta   90.00
_cell.angle_gamma   90.00
#
_symmetry.space_group_name_H-M   'P 1'
#
loop_
_entity.id
_entity.type
_entity.pdbx_description
1 polymer ?
#
loop_
_entity_poly.entity_id
_entity_poly.type
_entity_poly.pdbx_seq_one_letter_code
_entity_poly.pdbx_strand_id
1 'polypeptide(L)'
;VYMRKGDKTKALAAYKEGIKVHIDMMQTKLEEWKAAGYDNKDMWPMDNSEIAAYMASDAVCQDEGSLTMADIMLQKYLAMGCSAENWNDMRRFNYSAGNIGNFGVVYPGYQRGPLFAGQAEITGTSPTDPMYWMRRWRLPATLELQYNATNAGAANSKAFETNIWCYPIWWDCATDDEYYGYIR
;
A
#
# COMPACT_ATOMS: atom_id res chain seq x y z
N VAL A 1 -1.93 7.97 -13.40
CA VAL A 1 -1.31 8.70 -14.52
C VAL A 1 -1.84 10.13 -14.60
N TYR A 2 -3.15 10.36 -14.77
CA TYR A 2 -3.72 11.70 -14.98
C TYR A 2 -3.46 12.67 -13.82
N MET A 3 -3.60 12.24 -12.56
CA MET A 3 -3.23 13.04 -11.38
C MET A 3 -1.77 13.53 -11.44
N ARG A 4 -0.83 12.66 -11.81
CA ARG A 4 0.59 13.03 -11.96
C ARG A 4 0.85 14.00 -13.12
N LYS A 5 -0.06 14.04 -14.10
CA LYS A 5 0.01 14.98 -15.23
C LYS A 5 -0.78 16.28 -14.98
N GLY A 6 -1.45 16.40 -13.82
CA GLY A 6 -2.29 17.56 -13.50
C GLY A 6 -3.64 17.60 -14.22
N ASP A 7 -4.00 16.57 -14.97
CA ASP A 7 -5.30 16.47 -15.68
C ASP A 7 -6.35 15.89 -14.74
N LYS A 8 -6.91 16.73 -13.87
CA LYS A 8 -7.84 16.34 -12.83
C LYS A 8 -9.20 15.89 -13.38
N THR A 9 -9.65 16.46 -14.49
CA THR A 9 -10.91 16.06 -15.15
C THR A 9 -10.86 14.60 -15.59
N LYS A 10 -9.77 14.22 -16.32
CA LYS A 10 -9.59 12.81 -16.71
C LYS A 10 -9.27 11.92 -15.51
N ALA A 11 -8.62 12.45 -14.49
CA ALA A 11 -8.36 11.69 -13.27
C ALA A 11 -9.66 11.30 -12.56
N LEU A 12 -10.61 12.25 -12.40
CA LEU A 12 -11.91 11.99 -11.79
C LEU A 12 -12.74 11.00 -12.61
N ALA A 13 -12.77 11.16 -13.94
CA ALA A 13 -13.48 10.23 -14.81
C ALA A 13 -12.94 8.81 -14.70
N ALA A 14 -11.61 8.65 -14.77
CA ALA A 14 -10.96 7.35 -14.62
C ALA A 14 -11.11 6.75 -13.21
N TYR A 15 -11.14 7.58 -12.17
CA TYR A 15 -11.38 7.18 -10.80
C TYR A 15 -12.78 6.57 -10.63
N LYS A 16 -13.81 7.28 -11.07
CA LYS A 16 -15.20 6.80 -10.99
C LYS A 16 -15.43 5.55 -11.84
N GLU A 17 -14.86 5.53 -13.04
CA GLU A 17 -14.93 4.35 -13.91
C GLU A 17 -14.24 3.14 -13.28
N GLY A 18 -13.07 3.34 -12.67
CA GLY A 18 -12.35 2.27 -11.97
C GLY A 18 -13.16 1.65 -10.84
N ILE A 19 -13.87 2.45 -10.05
CA ILE A 19 -14.76 1.96 -8.99
C ILE A 19 -15.88 1.12 -9.58
N LYS A 20 -16.56 1.63 -10.60
CA LYS A 20 -17.67 0.94 -11.25
C LYS A 20 -17.23 -0.40 -11.86
N VAL A 21 -16.14 -0.39 -12.63
CA VAL A 21 -15.60 -1.62 -13.24
C VAL A 21 -15.24 -2.65 -12.17
N HIS A 22 -14.71 -2.21 -11.02
CA HIS A 22 -14.41 -3.13 -9.92
C HIS A 22 -15.68 -3.75 -9.33
N ILE A 23 -16.73 -2.97 -9.09
CA ILE A 23 -18.02 -3.47 -8.61
C ILE A 23 -18.61 -4.48 -9.62
N ASP A 24 -18.62 -4.14 -10.90
CA ASP A 24 -19.13 -5.02 -11.96
C ASP A 24 -18.34 -6.35 -12.01
N MET A 25 -17.02 -6.27 -11.87
CA MET A 25 -16.16 -7.46 -11.80
C MET A 25 -16.49 -8.33 -10.58
N MET A 26 -16.67 -7.74 -9.41
CA MET A 26 -17.01 -8.48 -8.19
C MET A 26 -18.39 -9.15 -8.31
N GLN A 27 -19.36 -8.49 -8.90
CA GLN A 27 -20.67 -9.05 -9.18
C GLN A 27 -20.58 -10.25 -10.15
N THR A 28 -19.81 -10.10 -11.22
CA THR A 28 -19.56 -11.20 -12.18
C THR A 28 -18.91 -12.40 -11.48
N LYS A 29 -17.91 -12.15 -10.61
CA LYS A 29 -17.28 -13.23 -9.84
C LYS A 29 -18.23 -13.92 -8.87
N LEU A 30 -19.11 -13.16 -8.25
CA LEU A 30 -20.15 -13.73 -7.39
C LEU A 30 -21.09 -14.66 -8.17
N GLU A 31 -21.53 -14.26 -9.36
CA GLU A 31 -22.39 -15.11 -10.20
C GLU A 31 -21.65 -16.37 -10.70
N GLU A 32 -20.39 -16.24 -11.11
CA GLU A 32 -19.55 -17.40 -11.47
C GLU A 32 -19.43 -18.38 -10.29
N TRP A 33 -19.26 -17.88 -9.07
CA TRP A 33 -19.13 -18.68 -7.87
C TRP A 33 -20.41 -19.41 -7.51
N LYS A 34 -21.56 -18.72 -7.61
CA LYS A 34 -22.88 -19.33 -7.44
C LYS A 34 -23.13 -20.43 -8.48
N ALA A 35 -22.81 -20.17 -9.73
CA ALA A 35 -22.94 -21.16 -10.81
C ALA A 35 -22.06 -22.41 -10.60
N ALA A 36 -20.94 -22.27 -9.91
CA ALA A 36 -20.06 -23.37 -9.52
C ALA A 36 -20.56 -24.17 -8.29
N GLY A 37 -21.72 -23.83 -7.73
CA GLY A 37 -22.32 -24.53 -6.60
C GLY A 37 -21.84 -24.07 -5.23
N TYR A 38 -21.13 -22.96 -5.14
CA TYR A 38 -20.71 -22.34 -3.87
C TYR A 38 -21.72 -21.30 -3.37
N ASP A 39 -23.01 -21.52 -3.64
CA ASP A 39 -24.04 -20.61 -3.18
C ASP A 39 -24.10 -20.56 -1.65
N ASN A 40 -23.79 -19.40 -1.11
CA ASN A 40 -24.00 -19.07 0.29
C ASN A 40 -25.18 -18.11 0.40
N LYS A 41 -26.15 -18.44 1.22
CA LYS A 41 -27.37 -17.65 1.43
C LYS A 41 -27.11 -16.21 1.87
N ASP A 42 -25.92 -15.96 2.41
CA ASP A 42 -25.49 -14.65 2.90
C ASP A 42 -24.75 -13.81 1.84
N MET A 43 -24.61 -14.33 0.62
CA MET A 43 -23.96 -13.61 -0.49
C MET A 43 -24.99 -12.97 -1.41
N TRP A 44 -25.13 -11.67 -1.30
CA TRP A 44 -26.08 -10.89 -2.09
C TRP A 44 -25.34 -9.99 -3.09
N PRO A 45 -25.73 -9.97 -4.36
CA PRO A 45 -25.25 -8.94 -5.27
C PRO A 45 -25.78 -7.58 -4.83
N MET A 46 -24.99 -6.53 -4.99
CA MET A 46 -25.47 -5.17 -4.84
C MET A 46 -26.49 -4.88 -5.92
N ASP A 47 -27.62 -4.28 -5.58
CA ASP A 47 -28.54 -3.81 -6.58
C ASP A 47 -28.11 -2.47 -7.19
N ASN A 48 -28.74 -2.07 -8.31
CA ASN A 48 -28.36 -0.85 -9.00
C ASN A 48 -28.60 0.41 -8.15
N SER A 49 -29.54 0.39 -7.22
CA SER A 49 -29.81 1.51 -6.33
C SER A 49 -28.72 1.65 -5.25
N GLU A 50 -28.24 0.55 -4.72
CA GLU A 50 -27.11 0.52 -3.77
C GLU A 50 -25.81 0.98 -4.44
N ILE A 51 -25.54 0.52 -5.66
CA ILE A 51 -24.40 0.98 -6.47
C ILE A 51 -24.47 2.49 -6.72
N ALA A 52 -25.66 2.98 -7.14
CA ALA A 52 -25.86 4.40 -7.37
C ALA A 52 -25.70 5.23 -6.10
N ALA A 53 -26.22 4.74 -4.96
CA ALA A 53 -26.08 5.38 -3.66
C ALA A 53 -24.62 5.45 -3.22
N TYR A 54 -23.85 4.35 -3.38
CA TYR A 54 -22.42 4.35 -3.08
C TYR A 54 -21.66 5.34 -3.96
N MET A 55 -21.90 5.31 -5.28
CA MET A 55 -21.25 6.20 -6.24
C MET A 55 -21.55 7.69 -6.01
N ALA A 56 -22.67 8.00 -5.36
CA ALA A 56 -23.08 9.37 -5.01
C ALA A 56 -22.69 9.76 -3.56
N SER A 57 -22.16 8.84 -2.77
CA SER A 57 -21.83 9.07 -1.37
C SER A 57 -20.52 9.85 -1.19
N ASP A 58 -20.30 10.34 0.03
CA ASP A 58 -19.04 10.99 0.44
C ASP A 58 -17.82 10.06 0.40
N ALA A 59 -18.03 8.74 0.30
CA ALA A 59 -16.96 7.77 0.10
C ALA A 59 -16.32 7.82 -1.29
N VAL A 60 -17.00 8.47 -2.24
CA VAL A 60 -16.54 8.64 -3.62
C VAL A 60 -16.41 10.12 -3.94
N CYS A 61 -15.20 10.57 -4.25
CA CYS A 61 -14.97 11.97 -4.61
C CYS A 61 -15.82 12.38 -5.82
N GLN A 62 -16.58 13.47 -5.68
CA GLN A 62 -17.52 13.95 -6.70
C GLN A 62 -16.96 15.06 -7.58
N ASP A 63 -16.00 15.83 -7.08
CA ASP A 63 -15.47 17.02 -7.70
C ASP A 63 -13.99 16.88 -8.08
N GLU A 64 -13.65 17.36 -9.29
CA GLU A 64 -12.27 17.29 -9.79
C GLU A 64 -11.30 18.17 -9.01
N GLY A 65 -11.78 19.28 -8.44
CA GLY A 65 -10.98 20.21 -7.65
C GLY A 65 -10.53 19.56 -6.32
N SER A 66 -11.42 18.80 -5.71
CA SER A 66 -11.19 18.12 -4.40
C SER A 66 -10.51 16.75 -4.53
N LEU A 67 -10.48 16.15 -5.73
CA LEU A 67 -9.88 14.82 -5.92
C LEU A 67 -8.40 14.83 -5.50
N THR A 68 -8.06 13.92 -4.60
CA THR A 68 -6.70 13.72 -4.10
C THR A 68 -6.11 12.38 -4.53
N MET A 69 -4.80 12.22 -4.35
CA MET A 69 -4.17 10.90 -4.53
C MET A 69 -4.63 9.91 -3.45
N ALA A 70 -4.98 10.39 -2.26
CA ALA A 70 -5.51 9.55 -1.19
C ALA A 70 -6.84 8.89 -1.59
N ASP A 71 -7.76 9.62 -2.21
CA ASP A 71 -9.02 9.07 -2.70
C ASP A 71 -8.81 7.95 -3.72
N ILE A 72 -7.90 8.18 -4.67
CA ILE A 72 -7.56 7.19 -5.71
C ILE A 72 -6.95 5.94 -5.09
N MET A 73 -5.99 6.11 -4.17
CA MET A 73 -5.28 4.98 -3.58
C MET A 73 -6.14 4.22 -2.56
N LEU A 74 -7.09 4.89 -1.90
CA LEU A 74 -8.05 4.22 -1.04
C LEU A 74 -8.94 3.27 -1.87
N GLN A 75 -9.49 3.73 -3.00
CA GLN A 75 -10.30 2.87 -3.86
C GLN A 75 -9.47 1.74 -4.49
N LYS A 76 -8.22 2.01 -4.87
CA LYS A 76 -7.30 0.96 -5.32
C LYS A 76 -7.05 -0.06 -4.22
N TYR A 77 -6.83 0.38 -2.98
CA TYR A 77 -6.63 -0.49 -1.83
C TYR A 77 -7.83 -1.43 -1.61
N LEU A 78 -9.04 -0.89 -1.67
CA LEU A 78 -10.27 -1.68 -1.55
C LEU A 78 -10.40 -2.69 -2.70
N ALA A 79 -10.12 -2.26 -3.93
CA ALA A 79 -10.18 -3.11 -5.11
C ALA A 79 -9.14 -4.25 -5.09
N MET A 80 -7.95 -3.99 -4.58
CA MET A 80 -6.87 -4.97 -4.52
C MET A 80 -6.98 -5.94 -3.33
N GLY A 81 -7.82 -5.62 -2.33
CA GLY A 81 -8.02 -6.46 -1.15
C GLY A 81 -6.70 -6.78 -0.44
N CYS A 82 -6.45 -8.06 -0.17
CA CYS A 82 -5.23 -8.54 0.50
C CYS A 82 -4.03 -8.75 -0.44
N SER A 83 -3.98 -8.08 -1.59
CA SER A 83 -2.87 -8.21 -2.54
C SER A 83 -1.56 -7.64 -1.98
N ALA A 84 -0.44 -8.29 -2.31
CA ALA A 84 0.91 -7.79 -2.03
C ALA A 84 1.19 -6.42 -2.68
N GLU A 85 0.49 -6.07 -3.76
CA GLU A 85 0.59 -4.76 -4.40
C GLU A 85 0.17 -3.61 -3.48
N ASN A 86 -0.75 -3.83 -2.54
CA ASN A 86 -1.11 -2.83 -1.54
C ASN A 86 0.10 -2.45 -0.68
N TRP A 87 0.92 -3.42 -0.29
CA TRP A 87 2.15 -3.13 0.45
C TRP A 87 3.17 -2.35 -0.40
N ASN A 88 3.32 -2.70 -1.68
CA ASN A 88 4.17 -1.96 -2.60
C ASN A 88 3.71 -0.51 -2.77
N ASP A 89 2.41 -0.29 -2.90
CA ASP A 89 1.85 1.06 -3.02
C ASP A 89 2.00 1.87 -1.73
N MET A 90 1.79 1.25 -0.57
CA MET A 90 2.00 1.91 0.73
C MET A 90 3.45 2.35 0.90
N ARG A 91 4.41 1.49 0.57
CA ARG A 91 5.83 1.84 0.59
C ARG A 91 6.15 2.98 -0.37
N ARG A 92 5.63 2.91 -1.60
CA ARG A 92 5.84 3.93 -2.65
C ARG A 92 5.37 5.31 -2.23
N PHE A 93 4.35 5.41 -1.38
CA PHE A 93 3.83 6.66 -0.86
C PHE A 93 4.22 6.95 0.59
N ASN A 94 5.20 6.22 1.11
CA ASN A 94 5.71 6.37 2.48
C ASN A 94 4.62 6.24 3.55
N TYR A 95 3.70 5.29 3.34
CA TYR A 95 2.61 4.96 4.26
C TYR A 95 1.81 6.21 4.69
N SER A 96 1.57 6.39 6.01
CA SER A 96 0.89 7.58 6.54
C SER A 96 1.82 8.75 6.88
N ALA A 97 3.15 8.59 6.70
CA ALA A 97 4.09 9.71 6.83
C ALA A 97 4.06 10.64 5.62
N GLY A 98 3.83 10.10 4.44
CA GLY A 98 3.44 10.86 3.25
C GLY A 98 4.53 11.66 2.56
N ASN A 99 4.05 12.51 1.78
CA ASN A 99 4.56 13.59 0.94
C ASN A 99 5.47 13.20 -0.24
N ILE A 100 5.42 11.96 -0.66
CA ILE A 100 6.09 11.53 -1.89
C ILE A 100 5.37 12.10 -3.11
N GLY A 101 6.10 12.80 -3.97
CA GLY A 101 5.59 13.41 -5.19
C GLY A 101 4.65 14.60 -4.95
N ASN A 102 4.72 15.24 -3.79
CA ASN A 102 3.89 16.39 -3.38
C ASN A 102 2.38 16.08 -3.33
N PHE A 103 2.00 14.83 -3.10
CA PHE A 103 0.59 14.42 -2.98
C PHE A 103 0.05 14.49 -1.54
N GLY A 104 0.86 14.96 -0.59
CA GLY A 104 0.50 14.93 0.82
C GLY A 104 0.52 13.51 1.39
N VAL A 105 -0.26 13.29 2.44
CA VAL A 105 -0.44 11.97 3.04
C VAL A 105 -1.46 11.17 2.22
N VAL A 106 -1.00 10.10 1.57
CA VAL A 106 -1.84 9.29 0.66
C VAL A 106 -2.63 8.22 1.41
N TYR A 107 -2.13 7.75 2.54
CA TYR A 107 -2.82 6.80 3.42
C TYR A 107 -3.06 7.41 4.80
N PRO A 108 -3.95 8.43 4.91
CA PRO A 108 -4.19 9.11 6.18
C PRO A 108 -4.76 8.13 7.21
N GLY A 109 -4.25 8.21 8.44
CA GLY A 109 -4.69 7.36 9.54
C GLY A 109 -4.22 5.90 9.47
N TYR A 110 -3.49 5.49 8.43
CA TYR A 110 -2.92 4.15 8.38
C TYR A 110 -1.89 3.96 9.51
N GLN A 111 -2.06 2.90 10.26
CA GLN A 111 -1.17 2.56 11.37
C GLN A 111 -0.71 1.11 11.21
N ARG A 112 0.50 0.86 11.64
CA ARG A 112 1.01 -0.48 11.79
C ARG A 112 0.17 -1.26 12.81
N GLY A 113 -0.17 -2.50 12.50
CA GLY A 113 -0.78 -3.39 13.46
C GLY A 113 0.12 -3.65 14.68
N PRO A 114 -0.41 -4.24 15.76
CA PRO A 114 0.39 -4.62 16.91
C PRO A 114 1.52 -5.57 16.48
N LEU A 115 2.70 -5.33 17.03
CA LEU A 115 3.86 -6.21 16.80
C LEU A 115 3.64 -7.52 17.55
N PHE A 116 3.94 -8.64 16.90
CA PHE A 116 3.96 -9.93 17.58
C PHE A 116 5.11 -9.98 18.60
N ALA A 117 4.94 -10.80 19.63
CA ALA A 117 6.03 -11.09 20.57
C ALA A 117 7.25 -11.59 19.78
N GLY A 118 8.42 -10.95 19.97
CA GLY A 118 9.64 -11.21 19.19
C GLY A 118 9.89 -10.29 18.00
N GLN A 119 8.97 -9.37 17.68
CA GLN A 119 9.19 -8.30 16.70
C GLN A 119 9.47 -6.93 17.38
N ALA A 120 9.98 -6.95 18.59
CA ALA A 120 10.42 -5.75 19.33
C ALA A 120 11.54 -4.95 18.62
N GLU A 121 11.99 -5.47 17.52
CA GLU A 121 13.08 -4.93 16.70
C GLU A 121 12.64 -3.73 15.83
N ILE A 122 11.34 -3.52 15.66
CA ILE A 122 10.79 -2.32 15.02
C ILE A 122 10.64 -1.23 16.09
N THR A 123 11.63 -0.38 16.20
CA THR A 123 11.80 0.55 17.33
C THR A 123 11.05 1.87 17.18
N GLY A 124 10.64 2.23 15.98
CA GLY A 124 9.90 3.47 15.75
C GLY A 124 8.55 3.48 16.46
N THR A 125 8.19 4.60 17.07
CA THR A 125 6.98 4.76 17.91
C THR A 125 5.86 5.52 17.22
N SER A 126 6.16 6.27 16.16
CA SER A 126 5.18 7.05 15.41
C SER A 126 5.32 6.87 13.90
N PRO A 127 4.25 7.07 13.11
CA PRO A 127 4.28 6.94 11.65
C PRO A 127 5.31 7.83 10.94
N THR A 128 5.74 8.93 11.55
CA THR A 128 6.75 9.84 11.02
C THR A 128 8.19 9.41 11.34
N ASP A 129 8.35 8.42 12.22
CA ASP A 129 9.66 7.86 12.52
C ASP A 129 10.10 6.92 11.38
N PRO A 130 11.28 7.11 10.78
CA PRO A 130 11.77 6.24 9.72
C PRO A 130 11.83 4.76 10.09
N MET A 131 12.02 4.45 11.38
CA MET A 131 12.10 3.08 11.89
C MET A 131 10.74 2.49 12.30
N TYR A 132 9.64 3.18 12.02
CA TYR A 132 8.29 2.71 12.34
C TYR A 132 7.76 1.69 11.34
N TRP A 133 8.13 1.79 10.08
CA TRP A 133 7.57 1.01 8.98
C TRP A 133 8.48 -0.11 8.53
N MET A 134 7.88 -1.25 8.19
CA MET A 134 8.57 -2.33 7.54
C MET A 134 8.88 -1.96 6.09
N ARG A 135 10.16 -1.84 5.75
CA ARG A 135 10.67 -1.38 4.45
C ARG A 135 11.19 -2.51 3.59
N ARG A 136 11.68 -3.58 4.20
CA ARG A 136 12.32 -4.70 3.53
C ARG A 136 12.13 -6.01 4.28
N TRP A 137 12.44 -7.10 3.63
CA TRP A 137 12.55 -8.40 4.27
C TRP A 137 13.94 -8.59 4.88
N ARG A 138 14.01 -9.40 5.93
CA ARG A 138 15.28 -9.90 6.45
C ARG A 138 15.97 -10.79 5.42
N LEU A 139 17.29 -10.82 5.44
CA LEU A 139 18.06 -11.84 4.76
C LEU A 139 17.78 -13.21 5.39
N PRO A 140 17.65 -14.29 4.59
CA PRO A 140 17.44 -15.63 5.10
C PRO A 140 18.60 -16.07 6.01
N ALA A 141 18.29 -16.36 7.28
CA ALA A 141 19.33 -16.69 8.27
C ALA A 141 20.07 -18.00 7.92
N THR A 142 19.40 -18.95 7.29
CA THR A 142 19.96 -20.26 6.97
C THR A 142 20.82 -20.28 5.72
N LEU A 143 20.74 -19.27 4.88
CA LEU A 143 21.50 -19.17 3.63
C LEU A 143 22.46 -17.98 3.68
N GLU A 144 21.93 -16.76 3.65
CA GLU A 144 22.75 -15.56 3.52
C GLU A 144 23.60 -15.31 4.77
N LEU A 145 23.03 -15.50 5.98
CA LEU A 145 23.78 -15.27 7.22
C LEU A 145 24.80 -16.37 7.49
N GLN A 146 24.57 -17.60 7.04
CA GLN A 146 25.46 -18.72 7.28
C GLN A 146 26.60 -18.82 6.26
N TYR A 147 26.32 -18.60 4.98
CA TYR A 147 27.28 -18.86 3.91
C TYR A 147 27.81 -17.60 3.22
N ASN A 148 27.14 -16.46 3.36
CA ASN A 148 27.46 -15.22 2.66
C ASN A 148 27.63 -14.01 3.60
N ALA A 149 27.88 -14.26 4.88
CA ALA A 149 27.92 -13.23 5.90
C ALA A 149 28.91 -12.08 5.57
N THR A 150 30.10 -12.42 5.12
CA THR A 150 31.15 -11.45 4.79
C THR A 150 30.71 -10.50 3.70
N ASN A 151 30.16 -11.03 2.60
CA ASN A 151 29.71 -10.21 1.48
C ASN A 151 28.46 -9.39 1.82
N ALA A 152 27.51 -9.99 2.57
CA ALA A 152 26.31 -9.29 3.00
C ALA A 152 26.64 -8.12 3.94
N GLY A 153 27.56 -8.33 4.90
CA GLY A 153 28.04 -7.28 5.79
C GLY A 153 28.85 -6.19 5.09
N ALA A 154 29.63 -6.56 4.06
CA ALA A 154 30.37 -5.60 3.25
C ALA A 154 29.43 -4.73 2.38
N ALA A 155 28.35 -5.32 1.86
CA ALA A 155 27.34 -4.60 1.08
C ALA A 155 26.44 -3.71 1.95
N ASN A 156 26.12 -4.16 3.16
CA ASN A 156 25.27 -3.44 4.10
C ASN A 156 25.69 -3.77 5.54
N SER A 157 26.32 -2.81 6.24
CA SER A 157 26.79 -3.01 7.63
C SER A 157 25.65 -3.39 8.61
N LYS A 158 24.40 -3.05 8.25
CA LYS A 158 23.20 -3.35 9.02
C LYS A 158 22.53 -4.68 8.64
N ALA A 159 23.11 -5.46 7.73
CA ALA A 159 22.51 -6.68 7.20
C ALA A 159 22.09 -7.70 8.27
N PHE A 160 22.76 -7.70 9.40
CA PHE A 160 22.56 -8.64 10.51
C PHE A 160 21.86 -8.04 11.72
N GLU A 161 21.54 -6.75 11.69
CA GLU A 161 20.82 -6.14 12.79
C GLU A 161 19.38 -6.69 12.86
N THR A 162 18.86 -6.81 14.07
CA THR A 162 17.54 -7.36 14.32
C THR A 162 16.45 -6.48 13.73
N ASN A 163 16.67 -5.17 13.66
CA ASN A 163 15.77 -4.17 13.12
C ASN A 163 15.97 -3.89 11.62
N ILE A 164 16.66 -4.76 10.89
CA ILE A 164 16.89 -4.60 9.43
C ILE A 164 15.62 -4.39 8.63
N TRP A 165 14.47 -4.86 9.11
CA TRP A 165 13.16 -4.66 8.51
C TRP A 165 12.80 -3.20 8.23
N CYS A 166 13.26 -2.28 9.08
CA CYS A 166 12.92 -0.88 9.03
C CYS A 166 13.88 -0.05 8.17
N TYR A 167 15.04 -0.60 7.85
CA TYR A 167 16.01 0.11 7.02
C TYR A 167 15.53 0.19 5.57
N PRO A 168 15.58 1.38 4.94
CA PRO A 168 15.18 1.51 3.56
C PRO A 168 16.12 0.73 2.64
N ILE A 169 15.63 0.43 1.45
CA ILE A 169 16.43 -0.04 0.33
C ILE A 169 16.72 1.14 -0.60
N TRP A 170 17.72 1.00 -1.46
CA TRP A 170 18.21 2.12 -2.28
C TRP A 170 17.12 2.85 -3.06
N TRP A 171 16.09 2.15 -3.53
CA TRP A 171 14.97 2.80 -4.26
C TRP A 171 13.88 3.41 -3.36
N ASP A 172 13.97 3.23 -2.05
CA ASP A 172 13.14 3.92 -1.07
C ASP A 172 13.74 5.27 -0.65
N CYS A 173 14.98 5.56 -1.07
CA CYS A 173 15.71 6.78 -0.77
C CYS A 173 15.70 7.73 -1.95
N ALA A 174 15.73 9.04 -1.68
CA ALA A 174 15.76 10.06 -2.72
C ALA A 174 17.14 10.17 -3.40
N THR A 175 18.21 9.84 -2.66
CA THR A 175 19.59 9.88 -3.13
C THR A 175 20.40 8.69 -2.62
N ASP A 176 21.50 8.40 -3.29
CA ASP A 176 22.45 7.39 -2.84
C ASP A 176 23.07 7.76 -1.49
N ASP A 177 23.33 9.03 -1.24
CA ASP A 177 23.89 9.50 0.04
C ASP A 177 22.93 9.25 1.21
N GLU A 178 21.63 9.45 0.99
CA GLU A 178 20.61 9.10 1.97
C GLU A 178 20.64 7.60 2.28
N TYR A 179 20.65 6.76 1.26
CA TYR A 179 20.74 5.31 1.42
C TYR A 179 21.99 4.89 2.18
N TYR A 180 23.16 5.41 1.77
CA TYR A 180 24.41 5.09 2.42
C TYR A 180 24.49 5.60 3.86
N GLY A 181 23.79 6.67 4.20
CA GLY A 181 23.64 7.15 5.57
C GLY A 181 22.96 6.14 6.50
N TYR A 182 22.05 5.29 5.95
CA TYR A 182 21.39 4.23 6.72
C TYR A 182 22.23 2.97 6.89
N ILE A 183 23.10 2.63 5.96
CA ILE A 183 23.75 1.30 5.90
C ILE A 183 25.26 1.29 6.16
N ARG A 184 25.87 2.46 6.36
CA ARG A 184 27.30 2.64 6.72
C ARG A 184 27.52 3.09 8.16
#